data_d5fa29ed428852595c0bc8c286604bc4
#
_entry.id   d5fa29ed428852595c0bc8c286604bc4
#
_cell.length_a   1.000
_cell.length_b   1.000
_cell.length_c   1.000
_cell.angle_alpha   90.00
_cell.angle_beta   90.00
_cell.angle_gamma   90.00
#
_symmetry.space_group_name_H-M   'P 1'
#
loop_
_entity.id
_entity.type
_entity.pdbx_description
1 polymer ?
#
loop_
_entity_poly.entity_id
_entity_poly.type
_entity_poly.pdbx_seq_one_letter_code
_entity_poly.pdbx_strand_id
1 'polypeptide(L)'
;MSELALGTTAGPVNASTMMPSGGMSAGTIVLTLSGAMPVEFIAPGDKVITRAGARSVVAVDIAVVQNARMIRICEGVLGRDRPEADTMVVPTQPILIRDWRAKAMTGVDQAVMTAERLVDGDYIRVEAVPEARIVTLRFADDQVIYAAGLELGCASA
;
A
#
# COMPACT_ATOMS: atom_id res chain seq x y z
N MET A 1 -17.09 20.23 17.59
CA MET A 1 -16.47 20.40 17.22
C MET A 1 -15.60 20.13 16.80
N SER A 2 -15.70 20.15 16.74
CA SER A 2 -14.78 20.17 16.28
C SER A 2 -13.97 19.99 15.82
N GLU A 3 -13.90 20.02 15.78
CA GLU A 3 -13.02 20.15 15.34
C GLU A 3 -12.08 20.00 15.08
N LEU A 4 -12.16 20.13 15.35
CA LEU A 4 -11.29 20.33 15.04
C LEU A 4 -10.35 19.97 14.72
N ALA A 5 -10.52 19.73 14.75
CA ALA A 5 -9.74 19.46 14.39
C ALA A 5 -8.74 19.53 14.34
N LEU A 6 -8.65 19.73 14.65
CA LEU A 6 -7.80 20.01 14.41
C LEU A 6 -6.73 19.84 13.96
N GLY A 7 -6.85 20.10 14.03
CA GLY A 7 -5.76 20.50 13.28
C GLY A 7 -4.76 19.51 13.06
N THR A 8 -4.99 18.65 12.41
CA THR A 8 -3.96 17.74 12.14
C THR A 8 -3.10 18.25 11.05
N THR A 9 -1.86 17.95 11.13
CA THR A 9 -0.84 18.43 10.25
C THR A 9 -0.63 17.54 9.08
N ALA A 10 -0.93 16.29 9.24
CA ALA A 10 -0.88 15.37 8.12
C ALA A 10 -2.15 15.50 7.34
N GLY A 11 -2.42 15.09 6.26
CA GLY A 11 -3.65 15.21 5.52
C GLY A 11 -4.86 14.78 6.33
N PRO A 12 -6.04 14.86 5.76
CA PRO A 12 -7.27 14.54 6.47
C PRO A 12 -7.27 13.10 6.96
N VAL A 13 -7.83 12.91 8.15
CA VAL A 13 -8.00 11.59 8.74
C VAL A 13 -9.50 11.36 8.88
N ASN A 14 -10.01 10.34 8.21
CA ASN A 14 -11.42 10.02 8.22
C ASN A 14 -11.64 8.66 8.85
N ALA A 15 -12.52 8.60 9.84
CA ALA A 15 -13.00 7.33 10.37
C ALA A 15 -14.20 6.89 9.55
N SER A 16 -14.13 5.73 8.95
CA SER A 16 -15.15 5.29 8.00
C SER A 16 -15.20 3.77 7.94
N THR A 17 -16.32 3.24 7.45
CA THR A 17 -16.40 1.84 7.08
C THR A 17 -16.08 1.62 5.61
N MET A 18 -15.98 2.70 4.82
CA MET A 18 -15.62 2.59 3.42
C MET A 18 -14.12 2.47 3.27
N MET A 19 -13.70 1.45 2.50
CA MET A 19 -12.30 1.24 2.22
C MET A 19 -11.82 2.21 1.15
N PRO A 20 -10.65 2.82 1.32
CA PRO A 20 -10.07 3.62 0.25
C PRO A 20 -9.68 2.74 -0.95
N SER A 21 -9.53 3.39 -2.09
CA SER A 21 -9.05 2.73 -3.29
C SER A 21 -7.52 2.74 -3.29
N GLY A 22 -6.94 1.59 -3.01
CA GLY A 22 -5.50 1.48 -2.83
C GLY A 22 -5.09 1.91 -1.42
N GLY A 23 -3.88 1.54 -1.04
CA GLY A 23 -3.32 1.91 0.24
C GLY A 23 -2.79 0.72 1.01
N MET A 24 -2.00 1.03 2.02
CA MET A 24 -1.33 0.03 2.84
C MET A 24 -1.50 0.38 4.31
N SER A 25 -1.37 -0.62 5.15
CA SER A 25 -1.49 -0.44 6.59
C SER A 25 -0.34 0.42 7.11
N ALA A 26 -0.63 1.27 8.09
CA ALA A 26 0.42 2.00 8.81
C ALA A 26 1.44 1.00 9.35
N GLY A 27 2.70 1.41 9.34
CA GLY A 27 3.80 0.54 9.73
C GLY A 27 4.47 -0.16 8.56
N THR A 28 3.86 -0.14 7.38
CA THR A 28 4.48 -0.71 6.18
C THR A 28 5.72 0.11 5.82
N ILE A 29 6.85 -0.57 5.64
CA ILE A 29 8.12 0.11 5.39
C ILE A 29 8.27 0.42 3.91
N VAL A 30 8.45 1.71 3.61
CA VAL A 30 8.59 2.21 2.23
C VAL A 30 10.00 2.69 2.02
N LEU A 31 10.55 2.40 0.85
CA LEU A 31 11.91 2.84 0.51
C LEU A 31 11.86 4.28 0.02
N THR A 32 12.54 5.17 0.74
CA THR A 32 12.62 6.59 0.38
C THR A 32 14.05 6.97 0.09
N LEU A 33 14.24 8.19 -0.45
CA LEU A 33 15.58 8.70 -0.71
C LEU A 33 16.38 8.87 0.58
N SER A 34 15.69 9.03 1.71
CA SER A 34 16.33 9.14 3.02
C SER A 34 16.43 7.80 3.74
N GLY A 35 16.15 6.70 3.06
CA GLY A 35 16.18 5.37 3.64
C GLY A 35 14.79 4.77 3.79
N ALA A 36 14.74 3.59 4.36
CA ALA A 36 13.47 2.91 4.61
C ALA A 36 12.78 3.56 5.81
N MET A 37 11.46 3.83 5.67
CA MET A 37 10.72 4.41 6.78
C MET A 37 9.25 3.94 6.75
N PRO A 38 8.60 3.90 7.91
CA PRO A 38 7.17 3.58 7.95
C PRO A 38 6.36 4.58 7.12
N VAL A 39 5.39 4.08 6.39
CA VAL A 39 4.62 4.88 5.44
C VAL A 39 3.92 6.07 6.10
N GLU A 40 3.50 5.93 7.34
CA GLU A 40 2.79 7.02 8.03
C GLU A 40 3.69 8.22 8.35
N PHE A 41 4.99 8.08 8.21
CA PHE A 41 5.92 9.19 8.43
C PHE A 41 6.26 9.94 7.14
N ILE A 42 5.76 9.48 6.01
CA ILE A 42 6.00 10.13 4.73
C ILE A 42 5.02 11.29 4.58
N ALA A 43 5.54 12.44 4.14
CA ALA A 43 4.75 13.67 3.98
C ALA A 43 4.87 14.17 2.55
N PRO A 44 3.92 15.01 2.11
CA PRO A 44 4.05 15.63 0.78
C PRO A 44 5.38 16.35 0.66
N GLY A 45 6.03 16.19 -0.48
CA GLY A 45 7.36 16.73 -0.73
C GLY A 45 8.48 15.75 -0.48
N ASP A 46 8.25 14.71 0.32
CA ASP A 46 9.26 13.68 0.53
C ASP A 46 9.49 12.90 -0.77
N LYS A 47 10.73 12.46 -0.97
CA LYS A 47 11.08 11.72 -2.18
C LYS A 47 11.10 10.24 -1.89
N VAL A 48 10.30 9.51 -2.65
CA VAL A 48 10.16 8.06 -2.55
C VAL A 48 10.84 7.42 -3.76
N ILE A 49 11.51 6.31 -3.54
CA ILE A 49 12.14 5.56 -4.61
C ILE A 49 11.04 4.81 -5.38
N THR A 50 10.96 5.06 -6.68
CA THR A 50 10.00 4.40 -7.55
C THR A 50 10.75 3.65 -8.65
N ARG A 51 10.04 2.88 -9.44
CA ARG A 51 10.65 2.23 -10.60
C ARG A 51 11.19 3.24 -11.62
N ALA A 52 10.67 4.47 -11.57
CA ALA A 52 11.11 5.55 -12.46
C ALA A 52 12.15 6.46 -11.79
N GLY A 53 12.71 6.04 -10.66
CA GLY A 53 13.65 6.85 -9.89
C GLY A 53 12.96 7.54 -8.72
N ALA A 54 13.67 8.46 -8.07
CA ALA A 54 13.10 9.20 -6.94
C ALA A 54 12.02 10.16 -7.44
N ARG A 55 10.88 10.14 -6.77
CA ARG A 55 9.75 11.01 -7.12
C ARG A 55 9.16 11.61 -5.85
N SER A 56 8.75 12.85 -5.94
CA SER A 56 8.14 13.56 -4.82
C SER A 56 6.71 13.14 -4.61
N VAL A 57 6.34 12.88 -3.36
CA VAL A 57 4.97 12.62 -2.97
C VAL A 57 4.19 13.94 -3.09
N VAL A 58 3.05 13.90 -3.75
CA VAL A 58 2.19 15.08 -3.92
C VAL A 58 1.15 15.15 -2.83
N ALA A 59 0.60 14.00 -2.44
CA ALA A 59 -0.44 13.96 -1.40
C ALA A 59 -0.32 12.66 -0.62
N VAL A 60 -0.72 12.73 0.65
CA VAL A 60 -0.80 11.55 1.53
C VAL A 60 -2.22 11.52 2.09
N ASP A 61 -2.94 10.46 1.77
CA ASP A 61 -4.30 10.28 2.30
C ASP A 61 -4.24 9.27 3.42
N ILE A 62 -4.83 9.62 4.55
CA ILE A 62 -4.89 8.73 5.72
C ILE A 62 -6.34 8.47 6.06
N ALA A 63 -6.71 7.20 6.12
CA ALA A 63 -8.06 6.79 6.49
C ALA A 63 -7.98 5.85 7.68
N VAL A 64 -8.87 6.05 8.66
CA VAL A 64 -9.04 5.11 9.76
C VAL A 64 -10.37 4.41 9.52
N VAL A 65 -10.31 3.10 9.29
CA VAL A 65 -11.48 2.31 8.90
C VAL A 65 -11.79 1.31 10.00
N GLN A 66 -13.04 1.34 10.48
CA GLN A 66 -13.50 0.39 11.49
C GLN A 66 -13.96 -0.88 10.80
N ASN A 67 -13.67 -2.01 11.42
CA ASN A 67 -14.02 -3.34 10.89
C ASN A 67 -13.53 -3.48 9.46
N ALA A 68 -12.24 -3.18 9.26
CA ALA A 68 -11.64 -3.15 7.95
C ALA A 68 -11.39 -4.56 7.43
N ARG A 69 -11.65 -4.73 6.13
CA ARG A 69 -11.36 -5.97 5.43
C ARG A 69 -10.06 -5.77 4.65
N MET A 70 -8.98 -6.31 5.16
CA MET A 70 -7.65 -6.14 4.59
C MET A 70 -7.18 -7.44 3.94
N ILE A 71 -6.17 -7.34 3.10
CA ILE A 71 -5.50 -8.52 2.54
C ILE A 71 -4.14 -8.64 3.23
N ARG A 72 -3.93 -9.78 3.89
CA ARG A 72 -2.64 -10.11 4.49
C ARG A 72 -1.83 -10.93 3.50
N ILE A 73 -0.63 -10.47 3.22
CA ILE A 73 0.32 -11.15 2.32
C ILE A 73 1.46 -11.63 3.18
N CYS A 74 1.62 -12.94 3.29
CA CYS A 74 2.62 -13.52 4.17
C CYS A 74 4.02 -13.39 3.59
N GLU A 75 4.99 -13.33 4.49
CA GLU A 75 6.40 -13.18 4.14
C GLU A 75 6.80 -14.19 3.07
N GLY A 76 7.49 -13.71 2.03
CA GLY A 76 8.09 -14.54 1.02
C GLY A 76 7.16 -15.21 0.04
N VAL A 77 5.85 -14.98 0.12
CA VAL A 77 4.89 -15.73 -0.70
C VAL A 77 4.97 -15.37 -2.17
N LEU A 78 5.37 -14.13 -2.51
CA LEU A 78 5.46 -13.67 -3.89
C LEU A 78 6.88 -13.71 -4.43
N GLY A 79 7.79 -14.36 -3.71
CA GLY A 79 9.18 -14.47 -4.09
C GLY A 79 10.06 -14.26 -2.87
N ARG A 80 11.38 -14.38 -3.05
CA ARG A 80 12.33 -14.21 -1.96
C ARG A 80 12.25 -12.78 -1.44
N ASP A 81 12.00 -12.64 -0.13
CA ASP A 81 11.83 -11.35 0.54
C ASP A 81 10.71 -10.50 -0.08
N ARG A 82 9.72 -11.14 -0.67
CA ARG A 82 8.58 -10.47 -1.29
C ARG A 82 7.29 -11.05 -0.70
N PRO A 83 6.73 -10.47 0.35
CA PRO A 83 7.27 -9.36 1.14
C PRO A 83 8.36 -9.80 2.12
N GLU A 84 9.09 -8.82 2.64
CA GLU A 84 10.14 -9.05 3.64
C GLU A 84 9.56 -9.46 4.99
N ALA A 85 8.32 -9.12 5.23
CA ALA A 85 7.58 -9.48 6.44
C ALA A 85 6.09 -9.46 6.07
N ASP A 86 5.27 -10.11 6.89
CA ASP A 86 3.82 -10.09 6.67
C ASP A 86 3.35 -8.64 6.51
N THR A 87 2.56 -8.39 5.48
CA THR A 87 2.15 -7.04 5.08
C THR A 87 0.65 -7.04 4.83
N MET A 88 -0.01 -5.96 5.21
CA MET A 88 -1.43 -5.80 4.93
C MET A 88 -1.69 -4.61 4.04
N VAL A 89 -2.50 -4.82 3.02
CA VAL A 89 -2.92 -3.78 2.08
C VAL A 89 -4.43 -3.87 1.88
N VAL A 90 -5.00 -2.81 1.31
CA VAL A 90 -6.43 -2.85 0.98
C VAL A 90 -6.65 -3.79 -0.22
N PRO A 91 -7.86 -4.35 -0.36
CA PRO A 91 -8.12 -5.31 -1.43
C PRO A 91 -7.84 -4.79 -2.84
N THR A 92 -8.02 -3.50 -3.07
CA THR A 92 -7.84 -2.91 -4.40
C THR A 92 -6.42 -2.42 -4.66
N GLN A 93 -5.48 -2.61 -3.73
CA GLN A 93 -4.10 -2.14 -3.91
C GLN A 93 -3.45 -2.89 -5.08
N PRO A 94 -2.98 -2.17 -6.11
CA PRO A 94 -2.28 -2.81 -7.23
C PRO A 94 -0.89 -3.28 -6.79
N ILE A 95 -0.53 -4.49 -7.18
CA ILE A 95 0.77 -5.09 -6.87
C ILE A 95 1.38 -5.61 -8.16
N LEU A 96 2.65 -5.29 -8.40
CA LEU A 96 3.37 -5.85 -9.55
C LEU A 96 3.82 -7.26 -9.18
N ILE A 97 3.35 -8.23 -9.93
CA ILE A 97 3.61 -9.65 -9.71
C ILE A 97 4.60 -10.13 -10.75
N ARG A 98 5.63 -10.87 -10.32
CA ARG A 98 6.68 -11.39 -11.19
C ARG A 98 6.88 -12.89 -11.06
N ASP A 99 6.12 -13.56 -10.19
CA ASP A 99 6.25 -14.99 -9.99
C ASP A 99 5.30 -15.74 -10.93
N TRP A 100 5.16 -17.05 -10.71
CA TRP A 100 4.35 -17.92 -11.55
C TRP A 100 2.89 -17.45 -11.70
N ARG A 101 2.39 -16.69 -10.72
CA ARG A 101 1.02 -16.20 -10.73
C ARG A 101 0.76 -15.27 -11.90
N ALA A 102 1.76 -14.43 -12.24
CA ALA A 102 1.60 -13.51 -13.35
C ALA A 102 1.30 -14.29 -14.64
N LYS A 103 2.12 -15.28 -14.94
CA LYS A 103 1.93 -16.05 -16.16
C LYS A 103 0.66 -16.90 -16.10
N ALA A 104 0.38 -17.51 -14.95
CA ALA A 104 -0.80 -18.35 -14.81
C ALA A 104 -2.11 -17.58 -14.97
N MET A 105 -2.14 -16.34 -14.48
CA MET A 105 -3.37 -15.56 -14.47
C MET A 105 -3.51 -14.59 -15.64
N THR A 106 -2.41 -14.18 -16.25
CA THR A 106 -2.44 -13.17 -17.33
C THR A 106 -1.76 -13.60 -18.61
N GLY A 107 -0.96 -14.67 -18.57
CA GLY A 107 -0.22 -15.15 -19.74
C GLY A 107 1.11 -14.45 -19.97
N VAL A 108 1.49 -13.49 -19.14
CA VAL A 108 2.76 -12.78 -19.27
C VAL A 108 3.56 -12.89 -17.97
N ASP A 109 4.89 -12.66 -18.06
CA ASP A 109 5.79 -12.90 -16.93
C ASP A 109 5.66 -11.88 -15.82
N GLN A 110 5.16 -10.68 -16.12
CA GLN A 110 4.93 -9.63 -15.14
C GLN A 110 3.57 -9.03 -15.38
N ALA A 111 2.86 -8.74 -14.29
CA ALA A 111 1.53 -8.12 -14.40
C ALA A 111 1.19 -7.39 -13.12
N VAL A 112 0.45 -6.29 -13.26
CA VAL A 112 -0.10 -5.57 -12.11
C VAL A 112 -1.46 -6.15 -11.81
N MET A 113 -1.66 -6.58 -10.57
CA MET A 113 -2.91 -7.20 -10.14
C MET A 113 -3.31 -6.64 -8.79
N THR A 114 -4.60 -6.51 -8.54
CA THR A 114 -5.07 -6.08 -7.23
C THR A 114 -4.84 -7.19 -6.22
N ALA A 115 -4.61 -6.80 -4.97
CA ALA A 115 -4.33 -7.76 -3.90
C ALA A 115 -5.44 -8.80 -3.75
N GLU A 116 -6.71 -8.38 -3.91
CA GLU A 116 -7.83 -9.30 -3.74
C GLU A 116 -7.83 -10.43 -4.77
N ARG A 117 -7.25 -10.21 -5.94
CA ARG A 117 -7.15 -11.26 -6.97
C ARG A 117 -6.12 -12.32 -6.64
N LEU A 118 -5.25 -12.03 -5.68
CA LEU A 118 -4.17 -12.95 -5.29
C LEU A 118 -4.57 -13.85 -4.12
N VAL A 119 -5.73 -13.64 -3.54
CA VAL A 119 -6.17 -14.38 -2.35
C VAL A 119 -6.25 -15.87 -2.66
N ASP A 120 -5.52 -16.67 -1.88
CA ASP A 120 -5.56 -18.13 -1.98
C ASP A 120 -6.16 -18.77 -0.73
N GLY A 121 -6.51 -17.96 0.27
CA GLY A 121 -7.11 -18.43 1.51
C GLY A 121 -6.11 -18.92 2.53
N ASP A 122 -4.83 -18.90 2.20
CA ASP A 122 -3.77 -19.47 3.02
C ASP A 122 -2.67 -18.43 3.30
N TYR A 123 -1.76 -18.27 2.36
CA TYR A 123 -0.64 -17.34 2.50
C TYR A 123 -1.01 -15.92 2.05
N ILE A 124 -2.05 -15.79 1.26
CA ILE A 124 -2.62 -14.48 0.91
C ILE A 124 -4.10 -14.59 1.23
N ARG A 125 -4.54 -13.88 2.26
CA ARG A 125 -5.89 -14.08 2.76
C ARG A 125 -6.55 -12.79 3.19
N VAL A 126 -7.87 -12.81 3.19
CA VAL A 126 -8.67 -11.72 3.75
C VAL A 126 -8.55 -11.79 5.27
N GLU A 127 -8.29 -10.67 5.88
CA GLU A 127 -8.25 -10.58 7.33
C GLU A 127 -9.07 -9.39 7.79
N ALA A 128 -10.04 -9.65 8.65
CA ALA A 128 -10.83 -8.59 9.26
C ALA A 128 -10.08 -8.04 10.45
N VAL A 129 -9.92 -6.72 10.50
CA VAL A 129 -9.27 -6.07 11.63
C VAL A 129 -10.24 -5.07 12.25
N PRO A 130 -10.27 -4.94 13.59
CA PRO A 130 -11.22 -4.03 14.24
C PRO A 130 -11.04 -2.58 13.80
N GLU A 131 -9.81 -2.17 13.57
CA GLU A 131 -9.51 -0.82 13.12
C GLU A 131 -8.22 -0.85 12.32
N ALA A 132 -8.24 -0.24 11.12
CA ALA A 132 -7.07 -0.14 10.27
C ALA A 132 -6.80 1.33 9.97
N ARG A 133 -5.54 1.72 10.13
CA ARG A 133 -5.06 3.02 9.63
C ARG A 133 -4.40 2.76 8.30
N ILE A 134 -4.97 3.33 7.27
CA ILE A 134 -4.57 3.06 5.89
C ILE A 134 -3.96 4.32 5.30
N VAL A 135 -2.77 4.18 4.72
CA VAL A 135 -2.04 5.30 4.13
C VAL A 135 -1.94 5.08 2.63
N THR A 136 -2.30 6.09 1.86
CA THR A 136 -2.21 6.07 0.40
C THR A 136 -1.32 7.22 -0.04
N LEU A 137 -0.27 6.91 -0.79
CA LEU A 137 0.63 7.91 -1.34
C LEU A 137 0.22 8.23 -2.76
N ARG A 138 0.24 9.52 -3.12
CA ARG A 138 -0.09 9.95 -4.46
C ARG A 138 1.03 10.81 -5.03
N PHE A 139 1.27 10.63 -6.31
CA PHE A 139 2.35 11.32 -7.03
C PHE A 139 1.74 12.14 -8.18
N ALA A 140 2.59 12.89 -8.90
CA ALA A 140 2.13 13.65 -10.05
C ALA A 140 1.64 12.73 -11.16
N ASP A 141 2.30 11.58 -11.32
CA ASP A 141 1.93 10.54 -12.28
C ASP A 141 1.82 9.22 -11.56
N ASP A 142 1.22 8.22 -12.20
CA ASP A 142 1.18 6.88 -11.64
C ASP A 142 2.60 6.36 -11.43
N GLN A 143 2.87 5.78 -10.27
CA GLN A 143 4.19 5.28 -9.92
C GLN A 143 4.09 3.89 -9.29
N VAL A 144 5.19 3.17 -9.32
CA VAL A 144 5.34 1.91 -8.58
C VAL A 144 6.43 2.11 -7.54
N ILE A 145 6.08 1.94 -6.27
CA ILE A 145 7.00 2.13 -5.15
C ILE A 145 7.44 0.79 -4.59
N TYR A 146 8.48 0.81 -3.79
CA TYR A 146 8.99 -0.38 -3.10
C TYR A 146 8.56 -0.29 -1.63
N ALA A 147 7.66 -1.18 -1.24
CA ALA A 147 7.10 -1.19 0.11
C ALA A 147 7.12 -2.61 0.65
N ALA A 148 7.77 -2.82 1.80
CA ALA A 148 7.92 -4.11 2.47
C ALA A 148 8.48 -5.20 1.52
N GLY A 149 9.31 -4.83 0.55
CA GLY A 149 9.84 -5.76 -0.44
C GLY A 149 8.90 -6.03 -1.60
N LEU A 150 7.72 -5.42 -1.61
CA LEU A 150 6.76 -5.52 -2.71
C LEU A 150 6.86 -4.31 -3.61
N GLU A 151 6.33 -4.44 -4.82
CA GLU A 151 6.22 -3.33 -5.76
C GLU A 151 4.74 -2.96 -5.84
N LEU A 152 4.38 -1.83 -5.23
CA LEU A 152 2.99 -1.39 -5.09
C LEU A 152 2.70 -0.23 -6.02
N GLY A 153 1.59 -0.30 -6.74
CA GLY A 153 1.15 0.78 -7.62
C GLY A 153 0.51 1.90 -6.82
N CYS A 154 0.86 3.14 -7.16
CA CYS A 154 0.29 4.33 -6.57
C CYS A 154 -0.25 5.21 -7.69
N ALA A 155 -1.52 5.60 -7.58
CA ALA A 155 -2.16 6.42 -8.59
C ALA A 155 -1.70 7.87 -8.49
N SER A 156 -1.88 8.59 -9.58
CA SER A 156 -1.63 10.03 -9.60
C SER A 156 -2.64 10.76 -8.72
N ALA A 157 -2.23 11.92 -8.28
CA ALA A 157 -3.07 12.79 -7.46
C ALA A 157 -4.22 13.38 -8.27
#